data_ef2ec42418755268fbcb665228f237d2
#
_entry.id   ef2ec42418755268fbcb665228f237d2
#
_cell.length_a   1.000
_cell.length_b   1.000
_cell.length_c   1.000
_cell.angle_alpha   90.00
_cell.angle_beta   90.00
_cell.angle_gamma   90.00
#
_symmetry.space_group_name_H-M   'P 1'
#
loop_
_entity.id
_entity.type
_entity.pdbx_description
1 polymer ?
#
loop_
_entity_poly.entity_id
_entity_poly.type
_entity_poly.pdbx_seq_one_letter_code
_entity_poly.pdbx_strand_id
1 'polypeptide(L)'
;NPNRIIGNQCSEAHYDACRQIAEEGIVLLKNTRNLLPLDTKKYGKILVVGENATRSLTKGGGSSELKTLYDISPLEGLKALYGDKIDYAQGYESGGAHYDKIDTIPVAVQTQLRKEALEKARKADIILYIGGLNKNHLQDCENGDREDYNLSFGQNELIAGLAALKKPVVVITFGGNPYATPWIDNVGALVHCWYLGSES
;
A
#
# COMPACT_ATOMS: atom_id res chain seq x y z
N ASN A 1 -30.40 -28.73 -7.88
CA ASN A 1 -29.94 -30.07 -7.56
C ASN A 1 -30.17 -30.36 -6.08
N PRO A 2 -31.16 -31.26 -5.72
CA PRO A 2 -31.48 -31.57 -4.33
C PRO A 2 -30.34 -32.25 -3.57
N ASN A 3 -29.34 -32.78 -4.27
CA ASN A 3 -28.19 -33.46 -3.69
C ASN A 3 -26.95 -32.54 -3.61
N ARG A 4 -27.11 -31.23 -3.79
CA ARG A 4 -25.98 -30.30 -3.70
C ARG A 4 -25.56 -30.14 -2.24
N ILE A 5 -24.34 -30.51 -1.92
CA ILE A 5 -23.74 -30.24 -0.63
C ILE A 5 -23.45 -28.73 -0.55
N ILE A 6 -23.89 -28.10 0.53
CA ILE A 6 -23.58 -26.71 0.82
C ILE A 6 -22.08 -26.64 1.13
N GLY A 7 -21.33 -25.90 0.32
CA GLY A 7 -19.91 -25.68 0.55
C GLY A 7 -19.65 -24.67 1.68
N ASN A 8 -18.44 -24.67 2.19
CA ASN A 8 -17.93 -23.60 3.08
C ASN A 8 -17.21 -22.55 2.22
N GLN A 9 -17.49 -21.26 2.47
CA GLN A 9 -16.88 -20.15 1.73
C GLN A 9 -15.67 -19.53 2.44
N CYS A 10 -15.51 -19.78 3.74
CA CYS A 10 -14.52 -19.11 4.59
C CYS A 10 -13.86 -20.12 5.54
N SER A 11 -13.22 -21.15 4.97
CA SER A 11 -12.39 -22.09 5.73
C SER A 11 -10.94 -21.60 5.82
N GLU A 12 -10.16 -22.09 6.77
CA GLU A 12 -8.72 -21.84 6.86
C GLU A 12 -8.01 -22.15 5.54
N ALA A 13 -8.39 -23.25 4.88
CA ALA A 13 -7.82 -23.59 3.57
C ALA A 13 -8.09 -22.54 2.49
N HIS A 14 -9.22 -21.82 2.55
CA HIS A 14 -9.48 -20.72 1.63
C HIS A 14 -8.59 -19.50 1.94
N TYR A 15 -8.39 -19.17 3.21
CA TYR A 15 -7.48 -18.09 3.61
C TYR A 15 -6.03 -18.40 3.26
N ASP A 16 -5.57 -19.63 3.49
CA ASP A 16 -4.25 -20.09 3.07
C ASP A 16 -4.07 -19.98 1.55
N ALA A 17 -5.08 -20.37 0.76
CA ALA A 17 -5.05 -20.22 -0.69
C ALA A 17 -5.02 -18.73 -1.11
N CYS A 18 -5.80 -17.88 -0.47
CA CYS A 18 -5.76 -16.42 -0.73
C CYS A 18 -4.37 -15.85 -0.46
N ARG A 19 -3.77 -16.19 0.67
CA ARG A 19 -2.42 -15.75 1.01
C ARG A 19 -1.40 -16.24 -0.01
N GLN A 20 -1.43 -17.51 -0.37
CA GLN A 20 -0.49 -18.07 -1.35
C GLN A 20 -0.63 -17.37 -2.71
N ILE A 21 -1.86 -17.12 -3.18
CA ILE A 21 -2.11 -16.39 -4.43
C ILE A 21 -1.55 -14.96 -4.33
N ALA A 22 -1.74 -14.29 -3.20
CA ALA A 22 -1.19 -12.96 -2.96
C ALA A 22 0.34 -12.96 -3.00
N GLU A 23 0.98 -13.88 -2.29
CA GLU A 23 2.44 -14.02 -2.25
C GLU A 23 3.03 -14.30 -3.65
N GLU A 24 2.42 -15.20 -4.43
CA GLU A 24 2.87 -15.53 -5.78
C GLU A 24 2.60 -14.40 -6.80
N GLY A 25 1.62 -13.53 -6.51
CA GLY A 25 1.28 -12.38 -7.35
C GLY A 25 2.22 -11.18 -7.19
N ILE A 26 2.93 -11.08 -6.07
CA ILE A 26 3.82 -9.94 -5.78
C ILE A 26 5.01 -9.93 -6.74
N VAL A 27 5.31 -8.76 -7.31
CA VAL A 27 6.39 -8.57 -8.28
C VAL A 27 7.48 -7.66 -7.72
N LEU A 28 8.71 -8.16 -7.66
CA LEU A 28 9.90 -7.36 -7.32
C LEU A 28 10.44 -6.68 -8.58
N LEU A 29 10.11 -5.40 -8.75
CA LEU A 29 10.48 -4.60 -9.93
C LEU A 29 11.90 -4.01 -9.85
N LYS A 30 12.36 -3.70 -8.65
CA LYS A 30 13.70 -3.17 -8.39
C LYS A 30 14.21 -3.65 -7.04
N ASN A 31 15.50 -4.01 -6.97
CA ASN A 31 16.17 -4.37 -5.72
C ASN A 31 17.66 -4.06 -5.79
N THR A 32 18.01 -2.82 -5.55
CA THR A 32 19.40 -2.34 -5.63
C THR A 32 20.20 -2.84 -4.44
N ARG A 33 21.37 -3.43 -4.71
CA ARG A 33 22.30 -3.96 -3.70
C ARG A 33 21.66 -4.98 -2.74
N ASN A 34 20.69 -5.74 -3.22
CA ASN A 34 19.98 -6.73 -2.42
C ASN A 34 19.41 -6.15 -1.12
N LEU A 35 18.71 -5.00 -1.21
CA LEU A 35 18.08 -4.35 -0.08
C LEU A 35 16.98 -5.25 0.52
N LEU A 36 16.27 -6.00 -0.33
CA LEU A 36 15.33 -7.03 0.04
C LEU A 36 15.95 -8.43 -0.16
N PRO A 37 15.62 -9.43 0.70
CA PRO A 37 14.77 -9.33 1.89
C PRO A 37 15.39 -8.45 2.98
N LEU A 38 14.52 -7.83 3.82
CA LEU A 38 15.00 -6.97 4.89
C LEU A 38 15.73 -7.77 5.96
N ASP A 39 16.97 -7.41 6.21
CA ASP A 39 17.66 -7.87 7.42
C ASP A 39 17.20 -7.03 8.63
N THR A 40 16.26 -7.58 9.38
CA THR A 40 15.65 -6.91 10.54
C THR A 40 16.61 -6.72 11.72
N LYS A 41 17.76 -7.38 11.70
CA LYS A 41 18.82 -7.15 12.70
C LYS A 41 19.56 -5.85 12.42
N LYS A 42 19.60 -5.44 11.15
CA LYS A 42 20.27 -4.23 10.69
C LYS A 42 19.50 -2.95 11.01
N TYR A 43 18.16 -3.02 11.10
CA TYR A 43 17.30 -1.86 11.26
C TYR A 43 16.58 -1.91 12.61
N GLY A 44 16.86 -0.91 13.47
CA GLY A 44 16.22 -0.76 14.77
C GLY A 44 14.87 0.00 14.68
N LYS A 45 14.77 0.93 13.72
CA LYS A 45 13.59 1.79 13.52
C LYS A 45 13.16 1.74 12.05
N ILE A 46 12.01 1.15 11.81
CA ILE A 46 11.39 1.02 10.49
C ILE A 46 10.20 1.98 10.44
N LEU A 47 10.24 2.96 9.55
CA LEU A 47 9.09 3.83 9.33
C LEU A 47 8.26 3.33 8.15
N VAL A 48 7.00 3.06 8.39
CA VAL A 48 5.99 2.83 7.36
C VAL A 48 5.34 4.17 7.03
N VAL A 49 5.30 4.53 5.75
CA VAL A 49 4.69 5.76 5.25
C VAL A 49 3.69 5.43 4.16
N GLY A 50 2.50 5.99 4.25
CA GLY A 50 1.49 5.90 3.20
C GLY A 50 0.13 5.44 3.71
N GLU A 51 -0.91 6.03 3.16
CA GLU A 51 -2.30 5.75 3.56
C GLU A 51 -2.69 4.29 3.29
N ASN A 52 -2.23 3.71 2.17
CA ASN A 52 -2.55 2.33 1.82
C ASN A 52 -2.01 1.31 2.85
N ALA A 53 -1.08 1.70 3.70
CA ALA A 53 -0.61 0.83 4.79
C ALA A 53 -1.70 0.47 5.80
N THR A 54 -2.73 1.30 5.93
CA THR A 54 -3.85 1.12 6.88
C THR A 54 -5.18 0.83 6.20
N ARG A 55 -5.20 0.80 4.87
CA ARG A 55 -6.43 0.57 4.13
C ARG A 55 -6.72 -0.92 3.95
N SER A 56 -8.00 -1.25 4.02
CA SER A 56 -8.51 -2.51 3.51
C SER A 56 -8.52 -2.46 1.98
N LEU A 57 -7.64 -3.24 1.35
CA LEU A 57 -7.52 -3.34 -0.10
C LEU A 57 -8.31 -4.50 -0.70
N THR A 58 -9.12 -5.17 0.12
CA THR A 58 -10.08 -6.21 -0.31
C THR A 58 -11.33 -5.63 -0.94
N LYS A 59 -11.66 -4.38 -0.58
CA LYS A 59 -12.84 -3.70 -1.13
C LYS A 59 -12.49 -3.17 -2.50
N GLY A 60 -13.11 -3.75 -3.53
CA GLY A 60 -13.08 -3.19 -4.86
C GLY A 60 -13.96 -1.95 -4.97
N GLY A 61 -13.79 -1.15 -6.01
CA GLY A 61 -14.76 -0.12 -6.38
C GLY A 61 -15.83 -0.74 -7.29
N GLY A 62 -17.12 -0.42 -7.06
CA GLY A 62 -18.21 -0.86 -7.91
C GLY A 62 -18.58 -2.32 -7.75
N SER A 63 -18.79 -3.02 -8.88
CA SER A 63 -19.24 -4.42 -8.91
C SER A 63 -18.23 -5.41 -8.35
N SER A 64 -16.96 -5.02 -8.22
CA SER A 64 -15.90 -5.85 -7.62
C SER A 64 -15.79 -5.72 -6.10
N GLU A 65 -16.69 -4.98 -5.45
CA GLU A 65 -16.67 -4.83 -3.99
C GLU A 65 -16.98 -6.15 -3.29
N LEU A 66 -16.07 -6.57 -2.42
CA LEU A 66 -16.23 -7.75 -1.57
C LEU A 66 -16.52 -7.33 -0.12
N LYS A 67 -17.42 -8.08 0.53
CA LYS A 67 -17.64 -8.02 1.98
C LYS A 67 -16.88 -9.17 2.62
N THR A 68 -15.68 -8.88 3.08
CA THR A 68 -14.86 -9.85 3.81
C THR A 68 -15.33 -10.00 5.25
N LEU A 69 -15.09 -11.15 5.87
CA LEU A 69 -15.34 -11.36 7.31
C LEU A 69 -14.31 -10.61 8.15
N TYR A 70 -13.07 -10.55 7.66
CA TYR A 70 -11.97 -9.75 8.20
C TYR A 70 -11.01 -9.41 7.07
N ASP A 71 -10.15 -8.47 7.31
CA ASP A 71 -8.98 -8.17 6.47
C ASP A 71 -7.83 -7.72 7.37
N ILE A 72 -6.63 -7.99 6.90
CA ILE A 72 -5.40 -7.56 7.56
C ILE A 72 -4.79 -6.46 6.69
N SER A 73 -4.55 -5.29 7.28
CA SER A 73 -3.85 -4.23 6.59
C SER A 73 -2.34 -4.50 6.56
N PRO A 74 -1.60 -3.98 5.56
CA PRO A 74 -0.14 -4.11 5.53
C PRO A 74 0.56 -3.64 6.81
N LEU A 75 0.06 -2.59 7.44
CA LEU A 75 0.61 -2.09 8.70
C LEU A 75 0.41 -3.07 9.87
N GLU A 76 -0.76 -3.72 9.95
CA GLU A 76 -1.03 -4.73 10.98
C GLU A 76 -0.12 -5.95 10.79
N GLY A 77 0.04 -6.44 9.56
CA GLY A 77 0.95 -7.53 9.24
C GLY A 77 2.41 -7.20 9.59
N LEU A 78 2.88 -6.01 9.22
CA LEU A 78 4.23 -5.55 9.58
C LEU A 78 4.43 -5.39 11.08
N LYS A 79 3.44 -4.89 11.82
CA LYS A 79 3.50 -4.80 13.27
C LYS A 79 3.50 -6.17 13.95
N ALA A 80 2.75 -7.12 13.42
CA ALA A 80 2.77 -8.49 13.94
C ALA A 80 4.14 -9.16 13.78
N LEU A 81 4.86 -8.86 12.67
CA LEU A 81 6.19 -9.41 12.40
C LEU A 81 7.32 -8.69 13.12
N TYR A 82 7.26 -7.35 13.24
CA TYR A 82 8.41 -6.52 13.66
C TYR A 82 8.18 -5.75 14.96
N GLY A 83 6.96 -5.81 15.52
CA GLY A 83 6.61 -5.23 16.82
C GLY A 83 6.93 -3.75 16.92
N ASP A 84 7.58 -3.38 18.03
CA ASP A 84 7.90 -1.99 18.38
C ASP A 84 8.91 -1.30 17.45
N LYS A 85 9.51 -2.03 16.52
CA LYS A 85 10.38 -1.42 15.51
C LYS A 85 9.62 -0.59 14.48
N ILE A 86 8.30 -0.82 14.35
CA ILE A 86 7.44 -0.16 13.37
C ILE A 86 6.90 1.14 13.94
N ASP A 87 7.24 2.27 13.33
CA ASP A 87 6.52 3.54 13.43
C ASP A 87 5.73 3.79 12.15
N TYR A 88 4.72 4.64 12.21
CA TYR A 88 3.84 4.94 11.09
C TYR A 88 3.63 6.43 10.90
N ALA A 89 3.53 6.85 9.64
CA ALA A 89 3.06 8.17 9.22
C ALA A 89 2.16 8.04 7.98
N GLN A 90 1.02 8.69 7.99
CA GLN A 90 0.06 8.60 6.89
C GLN A 90 0.62 9.19 5.58
N GLY A 91 1.26 10.35 5.64
CA GLY A 91 1.97 10.97 4.52
C GLY A 91 1.09 11.67 3.48
N TYR A 92 -0.07 11.15 3.17
CA TYR A 92 -1.09 11.74 2.29
C TYR A 92 -2.48 11.25 2.67
N GLU A 93 -3.52 11.91 2.15
CA GLU A 93 -4.93 11.56 2.36
C GLU A 93 -5.63 11.48 1.01
N SER A 94 -6.39 10.41 0.78
CA SER A 94 -7.18 10.22 -0.45
C SER A 94 -8.69 10.30 -0.24
N GLY A 95 -9.12 10.54 0.99
CA GLY A 95 -10.54 10.61 1.35
C GLY A 95 -11.20 9.25 1.56
N GLY A 96 -12.51 9.26 1.73
CA GLY A 96 -13.32 8.07 1.91
C GLY A 96 -13.36 7.19 0.67
N ALA A 97 -13.67 5.91 0.86
CA ALA A 97 -13.91 5.00 -0.24
C ALA A 97 -15.29 5.29 -0.86
N HIS A 98 -15.32 6.09 -1.91
CA HIS A 98 -16.52 6.44 -2.66
C HIS A 98 -16.41 5.90 -4.09
N TYR A 99 -17.53 5.40 -4.57
CA TYR A 99 -17.65 4.86 -5.91
C TYR A 99 -17.93 5.93 -6.99
N ASP A 100 -18.57 7.03 -6.61
CA ASP A 100 -19.15 8.03 -7.53
C ASP A 100 -18.64 9.44 -7.34
N LYS A 101 -17.75 9.65 -6.39
CA LYS A 101 -17.20 10.98 -6.07
C LYS A 101 -15.79 10.92 -5.51
N ILE A 102 -15.12 12.06 -5.57
CA ILE A 102 -13.83 12.29 -4.90
C ILE A 102 -14.05 13.25 -3.74
N ASP A 103 -13.46 12.95 -2.59
CA ASP A 103 -13.38 13.91 -1.51
C ASP A 103 -12.32 14.97 -1.83
N THR A 104 -12.67 16.23 -1.61
CA THR A 104 -11.70 17.32 -1.72
C THR A 104 -10.91 17.42 -0.42
N ILE A 105 -9.64 17.05 -0.48
CA ILE A 105 -8.74 17.16 0.66
C ILE A 105 -8.06 18.54 0.65
N PRO A 106 -8.18 19.34 1.71
CA PRO A 106 -7.53 20.64 1.77
C PRO A 106 -6.00 20.52 1.61
N VAL A 107 -5.40 21.43 0.84
CA VAL A 107 -3.95 21.46 0.59
C VAL A 107 -3.15 21.54 1.91
N ALA A 108 -3.68 22.25 2.91
CA ALA A 108 -3.06 22.35 4.23
C ALA A 108 -2.94 20.98 4.92
N VAL A 109 -3.95 20.11 4.79
CA VAL A 109 -3.93 18.73 5.34
C VAL A 109 -2.84 17.91 4.65
N GLN A 110 -2.81 17.91 3.30
CA GLN A 110 -1.78 17.21 2.53
C GLN A 110 -0.36 17.69 2.90
N THR A 111 -0.20 19.01 3.05
CA THR A 111 1.09 19.61 3.42
C THR A 111 1.53 19.17 4.82
N GLN A 112 0.61 19.16 5.77
CA GLN A 112 0.89 18.75 7.14
C GLN A 112 1.26 17.26 7.21
N LEU A 113 0.48 16.38 6.58
CA LEU A 113 0.75 14.94 6.55
C LEU A 113 2.12 14.63 5.93
N ARG A 114 2.46 15.29 4.83
CA ARG A 114 3.77 15.15 4.20
C ARG A 114 4.90 15.61 5.10
N LYS A 115 4.74 16.76 5.76
CA LYS A 115 5.73 17.30 6.71
C LYS A 115 5.98 16.33 7.85
N GLU A 116 4.94 15.80 8.48
CA GLU A 116 5.04 14.83 9.58
C GLU A 116 5.76 13.54 9.14
N ALA A 117 5.42 13.02 7.96
CA ALA A 117 6.09 11.85 7.40
C ALA A 117 7.59 12.09 7.19
N LEU A 118 7.98 13.23 6.63
CA LEU A 118 9.38 13.58 6.43
C LEU A 118 10.14 13.81 7.76
N GLU A 119 9.50 14.39 8.77
CA GLU A 119 10.08 14.56 10.10
C GLU A 119 10.35 13.22 10.79
N LYS A 120 9.40 12.28 10.73
CA LYS A 120 9.58 10.92 11.25
C LYS A 120 10.65 10.16 10.44
N ALA A 121 10.65 10.30 9.13
CA ALA A 121 11.59 9.64 8.25
C ALA A 121 13.07 9.99 8.55
N ARG A 122 13.35 11.22 9.00
CA ARG A 122 14.70 11.62 9.44
C ARG A 122 15.22 10.77 10.61
N LYS A 123 14.33 10.23 11.44
CA LYS A 123 14.66 9.45 12.65
C LYS A 123 14.66 7.93 12.42
N ALA A 124 14.19 7.49 11.26
CA ALA A 124 14.14 6.07 10.92
C ALA A 124 15.48 5.58 10.34
N ASP A 125 15.72 4.29 10.41
CA ASP A 125 16.88 3.63 9.76
C ASP A 125 16.55 3.24 8.33
N ILE A 126 15.30 2.87 8.07
CA ILE A 126 14.76 2.48 6.77
C ILE A 126 13.31 2.95 6.65
N ILE A 127 12.87 3.23 5.43
CA ILE A 127 11.53 3.70 5.12
C ILE A 127 10.87 2.67 4.20
N LEU A 128 9.69 2.21 4.59
CA LEU A 128 8.78 1.41 3.77
C LEU A 128 7.62 2.32 3.36
N TYR A 129 7.64 2.80 2.13
CA TYR A 129 6.51 3.54 1.57
C TYR A 129 5.48 2.56 1.04
N ILE A 130 4.23 2.68 1.47
CA ILE A 130 3.10 1.84 1.06
C ILE A 130 2.00 2.71 0.49
N GLY A 131 1.87 2.71 -0.83
CA GLY A 131 0.95 3.59 -1.55
C GLY A 131 0.55 3.03 -2.91
N GLY A 132 0.52 3.88 -3.92
CA GLY A 132 0.05 3.51 -5.25
C GLY A 132 -1.41 3.93 -5.47
N LEU A 133 -2.17 3.08 -6.15
CA LEU A 133 -3.59 3.29 -6.39
C LEU A 133 -4.43 2.68 -5.25
N ASN A 134 -5.69 3.01 -5.26
CA ASN A 134 -6.70 2.38 -4.41
C ASN A 134 -8.03 2.29 -5.19
N LYS A 135 -9.05 1.70 -4.59
CA LYS A 135 -10.35 1.50 -5.25
C LYS A 135 -11.31 2.69 -5.13
N ASN A 136 -10.80 3.89 -4.88
CA ASN A 136 -11.62 5.09 -4.89
C ASN A 136 -11.91 5.55 -6.33
N HIS A 137 -12.98 6.33 -6.48
CA HIS A 137 -13.31 6.97 -7.76
C HIS A 137 -12.13 7.78 -8.31
N LEU A 138 -11.90 7.72 -9.62
CA LEU A 138 -10.75 8.31 -10.33
C LEU A 138 -9.37 7.85 -9.80
N GLN A 139 -9.30 6.65 -9.23
CA GLN A 139 -8.05 5.97 -8.90
C GLN A 139 -7.92 4.65 -9.67
N ASP A 140 -8.67 3.63 -9.29
CA ASP A 140 -8.67 2.31 -9.90
C ASP A 140 -10.02 1.63 -9.63
N CYS A 141 -11.09 2.36 -9.88
CA CYS A 141 -12.48 1.99 -9.62
C CYS A 141 -13.21 1.72 -10.93
N GLU A 142 -14.18 0.82 -10.92
CA GLU A 142 -15.07 0.62 -12.06
C GLU A 142 -15.74 1.93 -12.47
N ASN A 143 -15.69 2.28 -13.76
CA ASN A 143 -16.17 3.56 -14.30
C ASN A 143 -15.48 4.83 -13.72
N GLY A 144 -14.34 4.68 -13.11
CA GLY A 144 -13.69 5.79 -12.42
C GLY A 144 -12.16 5.70 -12.52
N ASP A 145 -11.64 5.47 -13.73
CA ASP A 145 -10.20 5.46 -13.99
C ASP A 145 -9.61 6.86 -13.87
N ARG A 146 -8.32 6.89 -13.61
CA ARG A 146 -7.55 8.12 -13.53
C ARG A 146 -7.47 8.80 -14.90
N GLU A 147 -7.49 10.14 -14.87
CA GLU A 147 -7.23 10.98 -16.04
C GLU A 147 -5.74 11.30 -16.21
N ASP A 148 -4.92 11.08 -15.16
CA ASP A 148 -3.49 11.37 -15.14
C ASP A 148 -2.68 10.08 -14.90
N TYR A 149 -1.52 9.98 -15.53
CA TYR A 149 -0.60 8.85 -15.38
C TYR A 149 0.21 8.89 -14.07
N ASN A 150 0.27 10.04 -13.40
CA ASN A 150 0.94 10.18 -12.10
C ASN A 150 0.14 9.53 -10.95
N LEU A 151 0.84 9.19 -9.88
CA LEU A 151 0.19 8.85 -8.62
C LEU A 151 -0.47 10.10 -8.02
N SER A 152 -1.74 9.98 -7.64
CA SER A 152 -2.53 11.09 -7.10
C SER A 152 -2.09 11.51 -5.70
N PHE A 153 -2.67 12.59 -5.18
CA PHE A 153 -2.50 13.11 -3.81
C PHE A 153 -1.06 13.50 -3.43
N GLY A 154 -0.24 13.82 -4.42
CA GLY A 154 1.16 14.22 -4.19
C GLY A 154 2.06 13.09 -3.72
N GLN A 155 1.72 11.85 -4.05
CA GLN A 155 2.51 10.68 -3.70
C GLN A 155 3.91 10.71 -4.33
N ASN A 156 4.02 11.15 -5.60
CA ASN A 156 5.32 11.25 -6.28
C ASN A 156 6.27 12.22 -5.57
N GLU A 157 5.77 13.37 -5.12
CA GLU A 157 6.54 14.36 -4.36
C GLU A 157 6.92 13.85 -2.97
N LEU A 158 6.02 13.09 -2.31
CA LEU A 158 6.32 12.48 -1.02
C LEU A 158 7.45 11.45 -1.16
N ILE A 159 7.35 10.53 -2.13
CA ILE A 159 8.40 9.52 -2.37
C ILE A 159 9.74 10.19 -2.71
N ALA A 160 9.73 11.20 -3.57
CA ALA A 160 10.93 11.96 -3.91
C ALA A 160 11.53 12.64 -2.67
N GLY A 161 10.70 13.23 -1.81
CA GLY A 161 11.13 13.83 -0.54
C GLY A 161 11.74 12.81 0.43
N LEU A 162 11.16 11.61 0.54
CA LEU A 162 11.71 10.52 1.34
C LEU A 162 13.06 10.04 0.81
N ALA A 163 13.18 9.86 -0.50
CA ALA A 163 14.42 9.45 -1.16
C ALA A 163 15.54 10.49 -1.00
N ALA A 164 15.20 11.78 -0.99
CA ALA A 164 16.16 12.88 -0.78
C ALA A 164 16.83 12.86 0.60
N LEU A 165 16.27 12.15 1.58
CA LEU A 165 16.89 11.95 2.90
C LEU A 165 18.10 11.01 2.88
N LYS A 166 18.39 10.38 1.74
CA LYS A 166 19.52 9.44 1.52
C LYS A 166 19.51 8.24 2.49
N LYS A 167 18.33 7.84 2.93
CA LYS A 167 18.10 6.61 3.68
C LYS A 167 17.61 5.51 2.75
N PRO A 168 17.74 4.22 3.10
CA PRO A 168 17.12 3.16 2.33
C PRO A 168 15.60 3.37 2.25
N VAL A 169 15.06 3.39 1.04
CA VAL A 169 13.62 3.49 0.78
C VAL A 169 13.20 2.27 -0.03
N VAL A 170 12.23 1.54 0.48
CA VAL A 170 11.48 0.51 -0.24
C VAL A 170 10.11 1.09 -0.57
N VAL A 171 9.76 1.10 -1.84
CA VAL A 171 8.43 1.51 -2.29
C VAL A 171 7.61 0.26 -2.57
N ILE A 172 6.45 0.16 -1.94
CA ILE A 172 5.48 -0.92 -2.09
C ILE A 172 4.20 -0.29 -2.63
N THR A 173 3.76 -0.75 -3.79
CA THR A 173 2.63 -0.14 -4.48
C THR A 173 1.51 -1.13 -4.74
N PHE A 174 0.30 -0.65 -4.61
CA PHE A 174 -0.93 -1.32 -5.02
C PHE A 174 -1.48 -0.68 -6.28
N GLY A 175 -2.18 -1.43 -7.10
CA GLY A 175 -2.85 -0.93 -8.29
C GLY A 175 -3.06 -1.99 -9.35
N GLY A 176 -4.14 -1.88 -10.11
CA GLY A 176 -4.45 -2.71 -11.28
C GLY A 176 -4.09 -2.05 -12.61
N ASN A 177 -3.74 -0.75 -12.58
CA ASN A 177 -3.41 0.05 -13.75
C ASN A 177 -1.99 0.60 -13.69
N PRO A 178 -1.32 0.84 -14.84
CA PRO A 178 0.02 1.40 -14.89
C PRO A 178 0.04 2.87 -14.42
N TYR A 179 1.16 3.30 -13.85
CA TYR A 179 1.41 4.66 -13.36
C TYR A 179 2.88 5.03 -13.53
N ALA A 180 3.17 6.34 -13.55
CA ALA A 180 4.52 6.86 -13.64
C ALA A 180 5.29 6.67 -12.32
N THR A 181 6.58 6.34 -12.44
CA THR A 181 7.52 6.17 -11.32
C THR A 181 8.73 7.11 -11.44
N PRO A 182 8.55 8.45 -11.45
CA PRO A 182 9.64 9.39 -11.74
C PRO A 182 10.77 9.34 -10.70
N TRP A 183 10.53 8.76 -9.56
CA TRP A 183 11.45 8.58 -8.43
C TRP A 183 12.22 7.26 -8.46
N ILE A 184 11.99 6.40 -9.46
CA ILE A 184 12.47 5.01 -9.47
C ILE A 184 13.99 4.89 -9.27
N ASP A 185 14.79 5.81 -9.85
CA ASP A 185 16.24 5.76 -9.74
C ASP A 185 16.77 6.11 -8.35
N ASN A 186 15.98 6.80 -7.54
CA ASN A 186 16.36 7.31 -6.22
C ASN A 186 15.93 6.41 -5.05
N VAL A 187 15.20 5.33 -5.30
CA VAL A 187 14.76 4.37 -4.27
C VAL A 187 15.54 3.06 -4.35
N GLY A 188 15.66 2.38 -3.20
CA GLY A 188 16.45 1.14 -3.10
C GLY A 188 15.73 -0.09 -3.65
N ALA A 189 14.43 -0.17 -3.48
CA ALA A 189 13.62 -1.26 -4.01
C ALA A 189 12.21 -0.77 -4.39
N LEU A 190 11.59 -1.48 -5.34
CA LEU A 190 10.19 -1.31 -5.73
C LEU A 190 9.53 -2.69 -5.82
N VAL A 191 8.45 -2.83 -5.07
CA VAL A 191 7.58 -4.01 -5.05
C VAL A 191 6.19 -3.60 -5.52
N HIS A 192 5.59 -4.36 -6.42
CA HIS A 192 4.22 -4.13 -6.87
C HIS A 192 3.33 -5.30 -6.43
N CYS A 193 2.25 -5.00 -5.74
CA CYS A 193 1.44 -5.99 -5.03
C CYS A 193 0.07 -6.23 -5.66
N TRP A 194 -0.31 -5.53 -6.73
CA TRP A 194 -1.69 -5.58 -7.26
C TRP A 194 -2.72 -5.27 -6.17
N TYR A 195 -3.72 -6.12 -5.98
CA TYR A 195 -4.69 -6.09 -4.88
C TYR A 195 -4.71 -7.46 -4.22
N LEU A 196 -4.17 -7.55 -3.01
CA LEU A 196 -3.83 -8.81 -2.36
C LEU A 196 -5.01 -9.52 -1.68
N GLY A 197 -6.16 -8.86 -1.52
CA GLY A 197 -7.30 -9.44 -0.85
C GLY A 197 -7.23 -9.30 0.68
N SER A 198 -7.85 -10.24 1.41
CA SER A 198 -8.01 -10.15 2.86
C SER A 198 -6.73 -10.45 3.67
N GLU A 199 -5.73 -11.01 3.02
CA GLU A 199 -4.45 -11.39 3.62
C GLU A 199 -3.29 -10.47 3.15
N SER A 200 -3.60 -9.19 2.90
CA SER A 200 -2.64 -8.22 2.32
C SER A 200 -1.52 -7.78 3.26
#